data_3e12188421b3387c8315672ffa9cd66c
#
_entry.id   3e12188421b3387c8315672ffa9cd66c
#
_cell.length_a   1.000
_cell.length_b   1.000
_cell.length_c   1.000
_cell.angle_alpha   90.00
_cell.angle_beta   90.00
_cell.angle_gamma   90.00
#
_symmetry.space_group_name_H-M   'P 1'
#
loop_
_entity.id
_entity.type
_entity.pdbx_description
1 polymer ?
#
loop_
_entity_poly.entity_id
_entity_poly.type
_entity_poly.pdbx_seq_one_letter_code
_entity_poly.pdbx_strand_id
1 'polypeptide(L)'
;MKSTISTKLQERCDALCELCSTEKASSAYAVSPKNNDKIENEVAVCEHCYSLIESNASGNHWQCLAGSIWNTEPSVQALSYRILYSLKDNEWANEILTSVELDEIVVTWALSAFQKAAIHVDSNGTELMNGDTIVLTQGLNVKGVNFMAPKGTIVKKIHLVADNHEQIEGKVNEQTIVILTKFVRKQG
;
A
#
# COMPACT_ATOMS: atom_id res chain seq x y z
N MET A 1 -3.08 -9.70 9.02
CA MET A 1 -3.38 -10.28 10.37
C MET A 1 -4.75 -10.92 10.31
N LYS A 2 -4.85 -12.18 10.73
CA LYS A 2 -6.13 -12.91 10.79
C LYS A 2 -7.00 -12.28 11.87
N SER A 3 -8.16 -11.77 11.51
CA SER A 3 -9.13 -11.20 12.43
C SER A 3 -10.41 -12.04 12.46
N THR A 4 -11.11 -11.97 13.58
CA THR A 4 -12.38 -12.66 13.74
C THR A 4 -13.43 -11.98 12.86
N ILE A 5 -14.23 -12.77 12.16
CA ILE A 5 -15.34 -12.28 11.36
C ILE A 5 -16.38 -11.57 12.24
N SER A 6 -16.76 -10.35 11.91
CA SER A 6 -17.84 -9.64 12.57
C SER A 6 -19.20 -10.18 12.13
N THR A 7 -20.24 -10.04 12.98
CA THR A 7 -21.60 -10.47 12.65
C THR A 7 -22.09 -9.82 11.34
N LYS A 8 -21.83 -8.54 11.16
CA LYS A 8 -22.22 -7.80 9.94
C LYS A 8 -21.53 -8.35 8.69
N LEU A 9 -20.22 -8.70 8.78
CA LEU A 9 -19.49 -9.29 7.66
C LEU A 9 -20.01 -10.69 7.34
N GLN A 10 -20.42 -11.45 8.38
CA GLN A 10 -20.99 -12.76 8.24
C GLN A 10 -22.36 -12.73 7.56
N GLU A 11 -23.20 -11.74 7.90
CA GLU A 11 -24.48 -11.48 7.25
C GLU A 11 -24.29 -11.07 5.78
N ARG A 12 -23.31 -10.22 5.46
CA ARG A 12 -23.01 -9.78 4.09
C ARG A 12 -22.66 -10.94 3.16
N CYS A 13 -21.90 -11.91 3.65
CA CYS A 13 -21.37 -13.01 2.86
C CYS A 13 -22.20 -14.30 2.96
N ASP A 14 -23.39 -14.28 3.59
CA ASP A 14 -24.19 -15.48 3.86
C ASP A 14 -23.38 -16.62 4.50
N ALA A 15 -22.42 -16.27 5.35
CA ALA A 15 -21.46 -17.15 6.00
C ALA A 15 -20.54 -17.94 5.03
N LEU A 16 -20.51 -17.60 3.73
CA LEU A 16 -19.63 -18.20 2.73
C LEU A 16 -18.41 -17.30 2.43
N CYS A 17 -17.35 -17.92 1.98
CA CYS A 17 -16.16 -17.23 1.52
C CYS A 17 -16.47 -16.35 0.30
N GLU A 18 -16.19 -15.07 0.36
CA GLU A 18 -16.49 -14.12 -0.73
C GLU A 18 -15.57 -14.30 -1.95
N LEU A 19 -14.49 -15.08 -1.84
CA LEU A 19 -13.61 -15.39 -2.97
C LEU A 19 -14.01 -16.69 -3.68
N CYS A 20 -14.15 -17.81 -2.97
CA CYS A 20 -14.43 -19.11 -3.60
C CYS A 20 -15.92 -19.51 -3.59
N SER A 21 -16.73 -18.91 -2.73
CA SER A 21 -18.17 -19.17 -2.55
C SER A 21 -18.52 -20.67 -2.27
N THR A 22 -17.53 -21.48 -1.92
CA THR A 22 -17.69 -22.93 -1.69
C THR A 22 -17.57 -23.32 -0.24
N GLU A 23 -16.69 -22.66 0.52
CA GLU A 23 -16.41 -22.94 1.91
C GLU A 23 -16.95 -21.87 2.83
N LYS A 24 -17.19 -22.21 4.09
CA LYS A 24 -17.59 -21.26 5.12
C LYS A 24 -16.48 -20.25 5.36
N ALA A 25 -16.85 -18.98 5.43
CA ALA A 25 -15.95 -17.95 5.85
C ALA A 25 -15.56 -18.13 7.33
N SER A 26 -14.27 -18.10 7.61
CA SER A 26 -13.70 -18.30 8.95
C SER A 26 -12.93 -17.08 9.48
N SER A 27 -12.58 -16.16 8.59
CA SER A 27 -11.73 -15.01 8.93
C SER A 27 -12.10 -13.79 8.09
N ALA A 28 -11.88 -12.61 8.67
CA ALA A 28 -11.89 -11.37 7.92
C ALA A 28 -10.46 -11.00 7.49
N TYR A 29 -10.30 -10.65 6.21
CA TYR A 29 -9.06 -10.22 5.60
C TYR A 29 -9.13 -8.76 5.23
N ALA A 30 -8.33 -7.91 5.89
CA ALA A 30 -8.24 -6.49 5.55
C ALA A 30 -7.40 -6.28 4.28
N VAL A 31 -7.98 -5.62 3.30
CA VAL A 31 -7.32 -5.38 2.00
C VAL A 31 -6.45 -4.12 2.11
N SER A 32 -5.13 -4.32 2.25
CA SER A 32 -4.17 -3.21 2.34
C SER A 32 -4.25 -2.25 1.13
N PRO A 33 -3.87 -0.97 1.28
CA PRO A 33 -3.33 -0.31 2.46
C PRO A 33 -4.40 0.08 3.50
N LYS A 34 -5.67 -0.20 3.23
CA LYS A 34 -6.75 0.05 4.18
C LYS A 34 -6.69 -0.95 5.33
N ASN A 35 -7.05 -0.50 6.50
CA ASN A 35 -7.06 -1.30 7.73
C ASN A 35 -8.44 -1.93 8.00
N ASN A 36 -8.53 -2.74 9.03
CA ASN A 36 -9.73 -3.46 9.45
C ASN A 36 -10.67 -2.64 10.37
N ASP A 37 -10.61 -1.32 10.34
CA ASP A 37 -11.48 -0.44 11.12
C ASP A 37 -12.89 -0.29 10.51
N LYS A 38 -13.05 -0.70 9.24
CA LYS A 38 -14.30 -0.65 8.50
C LYS A 38 -14.54 -1.95 7.74
N ILE A 39 -15.77 -2.44 7.85
CA ILE A 39 -16.23 -3.66 7.15
C ILE A 39 -16.05 -3.56 5.62
N GLU A 40 -16.16 -2.35 5.06
CA GLU A 40 -15.98 -2.08 3.62
C GLU A 40 -14.53 -2.31 3.15
N ASN A 41 -13.59 -2.44 4.09
CA ASN A 41 -12.18 -2.73 3.80
C ASN A 41 -11.83 -4.21 3.97
N GLU A 42 -12.79 -5.02 4.43
CA GLU A 42 -12.59 -6.43 4.75
C GLU A 42 -13.27 -7.35 3.73
N VAL A 43 -12.70 -8.54 3.57
CA VAL A 43 -13.25 -9.64 2.77
C VAL A 43 -13.39 -10.86 3.68
N ALA A 44 -14.54 -11.49 3.67
CA ALA A 44 -14.78 -12.73 4.40
C ALA A 44 -14.16 -13.90 3.64
N VAL A 45 -13.19 -14.58 4.24
CA VAL A 45 -12.45 -15.66 3.59
C VAL A 45 -12.48 -16.96 4.41
N CYS A 46 -12.46 -18.09 3.71
CA CYS A 46 -12.26 -19.38 4.34
C CYS A 46 -10.78 -19.59 4.69
N GLU A 47 -10.49 -20.62 5.50
CA GLU A 47 -9.13 -20.95 5.91
C GLU A 47 -8.21 -21.24 4.72
N HIS A 48 -8.73 -21.93 3.72
CA HIS A 48 -7.97 -22.28 2.52
C HIS A 48 -7.57 -21.04 1.71
N CYS A 49 -8.53 -20.15 1.37
CA CYS A 49 -8.24 -18.92 0.66
C CYS A 49 -7.30 -18.01 1.47
N TYR A 50 -7.51 -17.90 2.80
CA TYR A 50 -6.61 -17.12 3.68
C TYR A 50 -5.17 -17.63 3.58
N SER A 51 -4.96 -18.93 3.72
CA SER A 51 -3.64 -19.57 3.63
C SER A 51 -2.93 -19.33 2.30
N LEU A 52 -3.69 -19.39 1.19
CA LEU A 52 -3.15 -19.14 -0.14
C LEU A 52 -2.77 -17.67 -0.36
N ILE A 53 -3.55 -16.72 0.20
CA ILE A 53 -3.21 -15.28 0.17
C ILE A 53 -1.90 -15.02 0.91
N GLU A 54 -1.77 -15.51 2.15
CA GLU A 54 -0.59 -15.27 2.99
C GLU A 54 0.68 -15.88 2.40
N SER A 55 0.55 -17.03 1.72
CA SER A 55 1.69 -17.70 1.08
C SER A 55 2.00 -17.18 -0.33
N ASN A 56 1.20 -16.24 -0.86
CA ASN A 56 1.26 -15.82 -2.26
C ASN A 56 1.24 -17.00 -3.23
N ALA A 57 0.44 -18.03 -2.90
CA ALA A 57 0.41 -19.26 -3.68
C ALA A 57 -0.25 -19.05 -5.04
N SER A 58 0.38 -19.57 -6.07
CA SER A 58 -0.21 -19.70 -7.40
C SER A 58 -0.89 -21.07 -7.53
N GLY A 59 -1.99 -21.15 -8.27
CA GLY A 59 -2.64 -22.44 -8.53
C GLY A 59 -4.05 -22.29 -9.10
N ASN A 60 -4.59 -23.44 -9.53
CA ASN A 60 -5.91 -23.52 -10.18
C ASN A 60 -7.06 -23.11 -9.25
N HIS A 61 -6.84 -23.11 -7.92
CA HIS A 61 -7.86 -22.65 -6.98
C HIS A 61 -8.35 -21.24 -7.31
N TRP A 62 -7.46 -20.36 -7.74
CA TRP A 62 -7.78 -18.98 -8.05
C TRP A 62 -8.65 -18.77 -9.30
N GLN A 63 -8.97 -19.83 -10.04
CA GLN A 63 -9.99 -19.73 -11.10
C GLN A 63 -11.38 -19.38 -10.57
N CYS A 64 -11.65 -19.61 -9.28
CA CYS A 64 -12.89 -19.14 -8.62
C CYS A 64 -13.06 -17.62 -8.69
N LEU A 65 -11.95 -16.85 -8.84
CA LEU A 65 -12.00 -15.41 -8.95
C LEU A 65 -12.71 -14.90 -10.21
N ALA A 66 -12.91 -15.75 -11.21
CA ALA A 66 -13.74 -15.45 -12.36
C ALA A 66 -15.19 -15.07 -11.96
N GLY A 67 -15.67 -15.56 -10.81
CA GLY A 67 -16.95 -15.18 -10.24
C GLY A 67 -16.85 -14.00 -9.28
N SER A 68 -15.92 -14.05 -8.32
CA SER A 68 -15.81 -13.04 -7.27
C SER A 68 -15.37 -11.67 -7.76
N ILE A 69 -14.70 -11.56 -8.91
CA ILE A 69 -14.32 -10.27 -9.50
C ILE A 69 -15.54 -9.40 -9.84
N TRP A 70 -16.70 -10.03 -10.07
CA TRP A 70 -17.97 -9.35 -10.36
C TRP A 70 -18.81 -9.05 -9.11
N ASN A 71 -18.27 -9.28 -7.92
CA ASN A 71 -18.95 -8.96 -6.67
C ASN A 71 -19.25 -7.45 -6.60
N THR A 72 -20.31 -7.06 -5.87
CA THR A 72 -20.67 -5.65 -5.68
C THR A 72 -19.82 -4.94 -4.63
N GLU A 73 -19.12 -5.69 -3.79
CA GLU A 73 -18.27 -5.14 -2.72
C GLU A 73 -16.89 -4.73 -3.26
N PRO A 74 -16.50 -3.45 -3.15
CA PRO A 74 -15.22 -2.96 -3.67
C PRO A 74 -14.00 -3.66 -3.08
N SER A 75 -14.06 -4.12 -1.81
CA SER A 75 -12.98 -4.87 -1.18
C SER A 75 -12.78 -6.25 -1.81
N VAL A 76 -13.88 -6.92 -2.16
CA VAL A 76 -13.84 -8.24 -2.84
C VAL A 76 -13.29 -8.08 -4.24
N GLN A 77 -13.75 -7.08 -4.98
CA GLN A 77 -13.22 -6.76 -6.31
C GLN A 77 -11.72 -6.42 -6.26
N ALA A 78 -11.32 -5.55 -5.32
CA ALA A 78 -9.92 -5.14 -5.19
C ALA A 78 -8.99 -6.32 -4.83
N LEU A 79 -9.42 -7.20 -3.94
CA LEU A 79 -8.64 -8.38 -3.58
C LEU A 79 -8.57 -9.39 -4.73
N SER A 80 -9.70 -9.65 -5.39
CA SER A 80 -9.77 -10.53 -6.55
C SER A 80 -8.88 -10.03 -7.69
N TYR A 81 -8.97 -8.74 -8.03
CA TYR A 81 -8.14 -8.12 -9.05
C TYR A 81 -6.65 -8.21 -8.69
N ARG A 82 -6.29 -7.95 -7.43
CA ARG A 82 -4.91 -8.05 -6.93
C ARG A 82 -4.33 -9.44 -7.12
N ILE A 83 -5.08 -10.48 -6.75
CA ILE A 83 -4.63 -11.87 -6.89
C ILE A 83 -4.49 -12.22 -8.38
N LEU A 84 -5.49 -11.90 -9.20
CA LEU A 84 -5.43 -12.11 -10.64
C LEU A 84 -4.24 -11.37 -11.28
N TYR A 85 -3.98 -10.12 -10.87
CA TYR A 85 -2.84 -9.35 -11.38
C TYR A 85 -1.49 -9.97 -11.01
N SER A 86 -1.37 -10.60 -9.84
CA SER A 86 -0.17 -11.35 -9.47
C SER A 86 0.04 -12.61 -10.33
N LEU A 87 -1.03 -13.09 -10.97
CA LEU A 87 -1.07 -14.29 -11.81
C LEU A 87 -1.21 -13.94 -13.31
N LYS A 88 -1.04 -12.69 -13.70
CA LYS A 88 -1.30 -12.19 -15.07
C LYS A 88 -0.49 -12.86 -16.17
N ASP A 89 0.59 -13.56 -15.83
CA ASP A 89 1.40 -14.34 -16.76
C ASP A 89 0.70 -15.68 -17.15
N ASN A 90 -0.37 -16.06 -16.44
CA ASN A 90 -1.23 -17.17 -16.80
C ASN A 90 -2.35 -16.67 -17.73
N GLU A 91 -2.55 -17.32 -18.85
CA GLU A 91 -3.51 -16.94 -19.89
C GLU A 91 -4.93 -16.73 -19.32
N TRP A 92 -5.44 -17.67 -18.52
CA TRP A 92 -6.76 -17.59 -17.91
C TRP A 92 -6.94 -16.36 -16.98
N ALA A 93 -5.90 -15.99 -16.22
CA ALA A 93 -5.97 -14.83 -15.33
C ALA A 93 -5.95 -13.53 -16.11
N ASN A 94 -5.14 -13.47 -17.17
CA ASN A 94 -5.09 -12.32 -18.07
C ASN A 94 -6.40 -12.14 -18.85
N GLU A 95 -7.04 -13.22 -19.29
CA GLU A 95 -8.36 -13.17 -19.92
C GLU A 95 -9.41 -12.55 -18.99
N ILE A 96 -9.45 -12.95 -17.72
CA ILE A 96 -10.38 -12.37 -16.74
C ILE A 96 -10.07 -10.86 -16.55
N LEU A 97 -8.80 -10.49 -16.36
CA LEU A 97 -8.40 -9.09 -16.16
C LEU A 97 -8.76 -8.20 -17.34
N THR A 98 -8.69 -8.73 -18.57
CA THR A 98 -9.03 -7.97 -19.79
C THR A 98 -10.53 -7.91 -20.07
N SER A 99 -11.31 -8.83 -19.50
CA SER A 99 -12.76 -8.91 -19.67
C SER A 99 -13.55 -8.05 -18.67
N VAL A 100 -12.93 -7.68 -17.53
CA VAL A 100 -13.61 -6.95 -16.45
C VAL A 100 -13.33 -5.46 -16.55
N GLU A 101 -14.38 -4.65 -16.41
CA GLU A 101 -14.30 -3.19 -16.28
C GLU A 101 -14.68 -2.80 -14.84
N LEU A 102 -13.69 -2.42 -14.05
CA LEU A 102 -13.86 -1.99 -12.66
C LEU A 102 -13.68 -0.49 -12.53
N ASP A 103 -14.24 0.07 -11.45
CA ASP A 103 -13.99 1.46 -11.07
C ASP A 103 -12.48 1.71 -10.88
N GLU A 104 -11.99 2.85 -11.38
CA GLU A 104 -10.58 3.24 -11.29
C GLU A 104 -10.05 3.28 -9.85
N ILE A 105 -10.92 3.64 -8.89
CA ILE A 105 -10.59 3.66 -7.46
C ILE A 105 -10.31 2.24 -6.96
N VAL A 106 -11.09 1.26 -7.41
CA VAL A 106 -10.91 -0.16 -7.05
C VAL A 106 -9.62 -0.71 -7.66
N VAL A 107 -9.36 -0.42 -8.93
CA VAL A 107 -8.12 -0.84 -9.61
C VAL A 107 -6.89 -0.23 -8.93
N THR A 108 -6.94 1.08 -8.62
CA THR A 108 -5.86 1.76 -7.90
C THR A 108 -5.62 1.13 -6.53
N TRP A 109 -6.70 0.81 -5.79
CA TRP A 109 -6.59 0.11 -4.51
C TRP A 109 -5.98 -1.29 -4.67
N ALA A 110 -6.43 -2.06 -5.64
CA ALA A 110 -5.87 -3.38 -5.92
C ALA A 110 -4.37 -3.32 -6.19
N LEU A 111 -3.94 -2.41 -7.07
CA LEU A 111 -2.56 -2.28 -7.53
C LEU A 111 -1.62 -1.63 -6.50
N SER A 112 -2.15 -0.96 -5.48
CA SER A 112 -1.33 -0.34 -4.42
C SER A 112 -0.40 -1.34 -3.72
N ALA A 113 -0.76 -2.63 -3.66
CA ALA A 113 0.09 -3.67 -3.09
C ALA A 113 1.38 -3.94 -3.89
N PHE A 114 1.39 -3.60 -5.17
CA PHE A 114 2.55 -3.77 -6.07
C PHE A 114 3.39 -2.49 -6.22
N GLN A 115 2.88 -1.37 -5.70
CA GLN A 115 3.67 -0.16 -5.63
C GLN A 115 4.76 -0.38 -4.58
N LYS A 116 6.02 -0.34 -5.01
CA LYS A 116 7.13 -0.24 -4.06
C LYS A 116 6.86 1.02 -3.23
N ALA A 117 6.87 0.88 -1.91
CA ALA A 117 6.90 2.04 -1.04
C ALA A 117 8.00 2.97 -1.57
N ALA A 118 7.64 4.17 -1.96
CA ALA A 118 8.60 5.10 -2.53
C ALA A 118 9.64 5.39 -1.45
N ILE A 119 10.86 4.91 -1.69
CA ILE A 119 11.97 5.05 -0.75
C ILE A 119 12.48 6.49 -0.86
N HIS A 120 12.60 7.17 0.26
CA HIS A 120 13.29 8.46 0.30
C HIS A 120 14.77 8.24 0.03
N VAL A 121 15.32 8.87 -0.99
CA VAL A 121 16.75 8.79 -1.31
C VAL A 121 17.35 10.19 -1.36
N ASP A 122 18.58 10.31 -0.93
CA ASP A 122 19.35 11.55 -1.00
C ASP A 122 19.81 11.86 -2.45
N SER A 123 20.52 12.97 -2.64
CA SER A 123 21.05 13.38 -3.95
C SER A 123 22.01 12.39 -4.61
N ASN A 124 22.50 11.40 -3.85
CA ASN A 124 23.41 10.35 -4.32
C ASN A 124 22.71 9.00 -4.50
N GLY A 125 21.40 8.90 -4.23
CA GLY A 125 20.64 7.66 -4.26
C GLY A 125 20.75 6.83 -2.98
N THR A 126 21.30 7.39 -1.89
CA THR A 126 21.40 6.71 -0.59
C THR A 126 20.07 6.79 0.14
N GLU A 127 19.57 5.66 0.63
CA GLU A 127 18.32 5.59 1.38
C GLU A 127 18.36 6.40 2.67
N LEU A 128 17.31 7.21 2.87
CA LEU A 128 17.09 8.02 4.06
C LEU A 128 16.07 7.34 4.99
N MET A 129 16.34 7.40 6.29
CA MET A 129 15.48 6.87 7.34
C MET A 129 15.11 7.95 8.36
N ASN A 130 14.01 7.75 9.08
CA ASN A 130 13.67 8.62 10.20
C ASN A 130 14.80 8.62 11.25
N GLY A 131 15.19 9.81 11.69
CA GLY A 131 16.27 9.97 12.67
C GLY A 131 17.66 10.17 12.05
N ASP A 132 17.82 10.02 10.73
CA ASP A 132 19.09 10.25 10.05
C ASP A 132 19.58 11.70 10.22
N THR A 133 20.87 11.88 10.02
CA THR A 133 21.52 13.19 9.89
C THR A 133 21.86 13.42 8.43
N ILE A 134 21.53 14.62 7.92
CA ILE A 134 21.84 14.99 6.54
C ILE A 134 22.60 16.31 6.48
N VAL A 135 23.22 16.53 5.34
CA VAL A 135 23.94 17.76 5.02
C VAL A 135 23.32 18.39 3.77
N LEU A 136 23.04 19.69 3.79
CA LEU A 136 22.55 20.40 2.61
C LEU A 136 23.64 20.48 1.53
N THR A 137 23.31 20.04 0.31
CA THR A 137 24.20 20.10 -0.84
C THR A 137 24.22 21.47 -1.53
N GLN A 138 23.21 22.31 -1.23
CA GLN A 138 23.10 23.70 -1.69
C GLN A 138 22.42 24.57 -0.65
N GLY A 139 22.48 25.89 -0.83
CA GLY A 139 21.72 26.84 0.01
C GLY A 139 20.22 26.77 -0.29
N LEU A 140 19.40 26.81 0.74
CA LEU A 140 17.94 26.74 0.65
C LEU A 140 17.31 28.02 1.21
N ASN A 141 16.50 28.69 0.39
CA ASN A 141 15.61 29.75 0.84
C ASN A 141 14.34 29.11 1.42
N VAL A 142 14.10 29.32 2.70
CA VAL A 142 12.94 28.77 3.38
C VAL A 142 11.74 29.68 3.14
N LYS A 143 10.72 29.20 2.41
CA LYS A 143 9.48 29.96 2.17
C LYS A 143 8.74 30.19 3.50
N GLY A 144 8.34 31.43 3.73
CA GLY A 144 7.56 31.79 4.94
C GLY A 144 8.41 32.32 6.13
N VAL A 145 9.72 32.23 6.02
CA VAL A 145 10.66 32.84 7.00
C VAL A 145 11.81 33.49 6.26
N ASN A 146 12.24 34.66 6.72
CA ASN A 146 13.33 35.41 6.08
C ASN A 146 14.71 34.80 6.45
N PHE A 147 14.88 33.53 6.13
CA PHE A 147 16.05 32.75 6.52
C PHE A 147 16.55 31.89 5.35
N MET A 148 17.84 31.91 5.14
CA MET A 148 18.55 31.06 4.19
C MET A 148 19.41 30.05 4.95
N ALA A 149 19.18 28.76 4.74
CA ALA A 149 20.08 27.71 5.20
C ALA A 149 21.23 27.57 4.20
N PRO A 150 22.50 27.84 4.59
CA PRO A 150 23.63 27.75 3.66
C PRO A 150 23.95 26.29 3.29
N LYS A 151 24.63 26.09 2.16
CA LYS A 151 25.25 24.81 1.80
C LYS A 151 26.14 24.31 2.93
N GLY A 152 26.08 23.02 3.23
CA GLY A 152 26.85 22.41 4.32
C GLY A 152 26.14 22.44 5.67
N THR A 153 24.96 23.04 5.79
CA THR A 153 24.15 22.97 7.02
C THR A 153 23.83 21.51 7.34
N ILE A 154 24.11 21.11 8.59
CA ILE A 154 23.81 19.79 9.12
C ILE A 154 22.41 19.81 9.74
N VAL A 155 21.54 18.90 9.31
CA VAL A 155 20.20 18.73 9.87
C VAL A 155 20.14 17.33 10.51
N LYS A 156 19.87 17.29 11.80
CA LYS A 156 19.83 16.06 12.58
C LYS A 156 18.39 15.61 12.81
N LYS A 157 18.22 14.29 12.96
CA LYS A 157 16.94 13.66 13.28
C LYS A 157 15.83 14.09 12.30
N ILE A 158 16.06 13.86 11.01
CA ILE A 158 15.05 14.10 9.99
C ILE A 158 13.84 13.19 10.17
N HIS A 159 12.69 13.64 9.66
CA HIS A 159 11.47 12.84 9.52
C HIS A 159 11.10 12.75 8.05
N LEU A 160 10.75 11.52 7.63
CA LEU A 160 10.29 11.26 6.28
C LEU A 160 8.84 11.70 6.14
N VAL A 161 8.49 12.39 5.06
CA VAL A 161 7.09 12.75 4.75
C VAL A 161 6.41 11.53 4.13
N ALA A 162 5.42 10.94 4.83
CA ALA A 162 4.81 9.67 4.45
C ALA A 162 4.23 9.66 3.03
N ASP A 163 3.60 10.77 2.63
CA ASP A 163 2.90 10.88 1.35
C ASP A 163 3.76 11.47 0.23
N ASN A 164 5.04 11.78 0.49
CA ASN A 164 5.91 12.38 -0.50
C ASN A 164 7.38 12.00 -0.30
N HIS A 165 7.84 11.02 -1.05
CA HIS A 165 9.21 10.48 -0.99
C HIS A 165 10.30 11.46 -1.43
N GLU A 166 9.94 12.58 -2.06
CA GLU A 166 10.87 13.64 -2.42
C GLU A 166 11.07 14.68 -1.31
N GLN A 167 10.39 14.51 -0.16
CA GLN A 167 10.39 15.48 0.93
C GLN A 167 10.73 14.82 2.27
N ILE A 168 11.49 15.56 3.05
CA ILE A 168 11.80 15.25 4.44
C ILE A 168 11.56 16.50 5.28
N GLU A 169 11.31 16.32 6.56
CA GLU A 169 11.25 17.40 7.55
C GLU A 169 12.50 17.38 8.42
N GLY A 170 12.98 18.55 8.76
CA GLY A 170 14.12 18.66 9.67
C GLY A 170 14.17 20.02 10.35
N LYS A 171 14.84 20.08 11.52
CA LYS A 171 15.01 21.34 12.26
C LYS A 171 16.29 22.04 11.84
N VAL A 172 16.12 23.29 11.39
CA VAL A 172 17.20 24.22 11.11
C VAL A 172 16.92 25.50 11.90
N ASN A 173 17.86 25.95 12.73
CA ASN A 173 17.67 27.10 13.62
C ASN A 173 16.36 27.04 14.44
N GLU A 174 16.11 25.88 15.06
CA GLU A 174 14.93 25.59 15.89
C GLU A 174 13.58 25.57 15.14
N GLN A 175 13.56 25.85 13.84
CA GLN A 175 12.37 25.80 13.01
C GLN A 175 12.33 24.50 12.22
N THR A 176 11.17 23.84 12.20
CA THR A 176 10.93 22.68 11.34
C THR A 176 10.65 23.17 9.91
N ILE A 177 11.41 22.70 8.95
CA ILE A 177 11.28 23.03 7.55
C ILE A 177 11.15 21.76 6.72
N VAL A 178 10.44 21.85 5.59
CA VAL A 178 10.38 20.79 4.58
C VAL A 178 11.53 20.97 3.60
N ILE A 179 12.28 19.93 3.36
CA ILE A 179 13.47 19.93 2.51
C ILE A 179 13.30 18.87 1.42
N LEU A 180 13.58 19.22 0.18
CA LEU A 180 13.58 18.24 -0.92
C LEU A 180 14.79 17.33 -0.82
N THR A 181 14.58 16.03 -0.94
CA THR A 181 15.61 15.00 -0.79
C THR A 181 16.77 15.13 -1.78
N LYS A 182 16.51 15.66 -2.98
CA LYS A 182 17.53 15.97 -3.99
C LYS A 182 18.56 17.05 -3.56
N PHE A 183 18.27 17.81 -2.50
CA PHE A 183 19.14 18.85 -1.99
C PHE A 183 19.89 18.45 -0.73
N VAL A 184 19.84 17.19 -0.36
CA VAL A 184 20.51 16.68 0.83
C VAL A 184 21.42 15.50 0.49
N ARG A 185 22.39 15.27 1.39
CA ARG A 185 23.23 14.08 1.40
C ARG A 185 23.24 13.48 2.79
N LYS A 186 23.04 12.18 2.90
CA LYS A 186 23.15 11.46 4.18
C LYS A 186 24.57 11.60 4.73
N GLN A 187 24.66 11.92 6.02
CA GLN A 187 25.93 11.92 6.72
C GLN A 187 26.14 10.50 7.28
N GLY A 188 27.20 9.84 6.84
CA GLY A 188 27.63 8.55 7.39
C GLY A 188 28.27 8.70 8.77
#